data_53b4ce57f9efacf29b3ee41793aab87b
#
_entry.id   53b4ce57f9efacf29b3ee41793aab87b
#
_cell.length_a   1.000
_cell.length_b   1.000
_cell.length_c   1.000
_cell.angle_alpha   90.00
_cell.angle_beta   90.00
_cell.angle_gamma   90.00
#
_symmetry.space_group_name_H-M   'P 1'
#
loop_
_entity.id
_entity.type
_entity.pdbx_description
1 polymer ?
#
loop_
_entity_poly.entity_id
_entity_poly.type
_entity_poly.pdbx_seq_one_letter_code
_entity_poly.pdbx_strand_id
1 'polypeptide(L)'
;IKEIILNRLEGERDLSKIKVLEIGAGNGILAMLLSKHFYKIDCVDSSVGMREEFLKNKDEFSADNVFIYDESFLDNITEKYDFIYSHRVFHHIADVESELKLLKKLITPKGKFYLMDFCTIPAEFHKDFPDFDGHNGFSEEEIRAYFKNTGWKLTNYEIIRHGKKEDIEYDIFLAAGEI
;
A
#
# COMPACT_ATOMS: atom_id res chain seq x y z
N ILE A 1 0.64 -10.69 -5.29
CA ILE A 1 1.21 -9.56 -4.53
C ILE A 1 2.10 -10.07 -3.40
N LYS A 2 1.63 -10.99 -2.53
CA LYS A 2 2.43 -11.53 -1.43
C LYS A 2 3.83 -11.98 -1.89
N GLU A 3 3.92 -12.86 -2.89
CA GLU A 3 5.20 -13.37 -3.41
C GLU A 3 6.08 -12.25 -4.00
N ILE A 4 5.48 -11.23 -4.63
CA ILE A 4 6.20 -10.06 -5.15
C ILE A 4 6.86 -9.30 -4.01
N ILE A 5 6.15 -9.06 -2.91
CA ILE A 5 6.69 -8.37 -1.73
C ILE A 5 7.82 -9.20 -1.09
N LEU A 6 7.57 -10.47 -0.83
CA LEU A 6 8.54 -11.34 -0.15
C LEU A 6 9.83 -11.50 -0.96
N ASN A 7 9.74 -11.86 -2.23
CA ASN A 7 10.90 -12.07 -3.10
C ASN A 7 11.81 -10.84 -3.23
N ARG A 8 11.23 -9.61 -3.11
CA ARG A 8 12.02 -8.36 -3.16
C ARG A 8 12.65 -7.98 -1.84
N LEU A 9 12.12 -8.46 -0.73
CA LEU A 9 12.65 -8.19 0.61
C LEU A 9 13.57 -9.32 1.10
N GLU A 10 13.39 -10.54 0.58
CA GLU A 10 14.24 -11.69 0.90
C GLU A 10 15.70 -11.46 0.48
N GLY A 11 16.61 -11.88 1.34
CA GLY A 11 18.05 -11.74 1.13
C GLY A 11 18.67 -10.41 1.59
N GLU A 12 17.85 -9.39 1.86
CA GLU A 12 18.36 -8.12 2.38
C GLU A 12 18.28 -8.02 3.90
N ARG A 13 17.28 -8.66 4.52
CA ARG A 13 17.00 -8.56 5.96
C ARG A 13 16.30 -9.82 6.49
N ASP A 14 16.41 -10.00 7.80
CA ASP A 14 15.61 -10.94 8.57
C ASP A 14 14.19 -10.39 8.70
N LEU A 15 13.26 -10.88 7.86
CA LEU A 15 11.88 -10.40 7.81
C LEU A 15 11.15 -10.54 9.16
N SER A 16 11.52 -11.53 9.98
CA SER A 16 10.93 -11.75 11.30
C SER A 16 11.21 -10.62 12.31
N LYS A 17 12.01 -9.63 11.96
CA LYS A 17 12.31 -8.44 12.76
C LYS A 17 11.74 -7.15 12.17
N ILE A 18 11.14 -7.22 10.99
CA ILE A 18 10.63 -6.07 10.25
C ILE A 18 9.26 -5.65 10.79
N LYS A 19 9.12 -4.35 11.06
CA LYS A 19 7.84 -3.70 11.32
C LYS A 19 7.30 -3.13 10.01
N VAL A 20 6.05 -3.45 9.74
CA VAL A 20 5.36 -3.12 8.49
C VAL A 20 4.19 -2.19 8.76
N LEU A 21 3.97 -1.22 7.87
CA LEU A 21 2.75 -0.42 7.78
C LEU A 21 2.08 -0.66 6.43
N GLU A 22 0.82 -1.06 6.45
CA GLU A 22 -0.04 -1.15 5.27
C GLU A 22 -1.03 0.01 5.24
N ILE A 23 -1.03 0.75 4.13
CA ILE A 23 -1.98 1.83 3.89
C ILE A 23 -3.12 1.33 3.02
N GLY A 24 -4.37 1.47 3.51
CA GLY A 24 -5.58 1.02 2.84
C GLY A 24 -5.69 -0.51 2.82
N ALA A 25 -5.67 -1.12 3.98
CA ALA A 25 -5.63 -2.57 4.12
C ALA A 25 -6.91 -3.30 3.66
N GLY A 26 -8.02 -2.58 3.51
CA GLY A 26 -9.30 -3.18 3.18
C GLY A 26 -9.68 -4.28 4.18
N ASN A 27 -10.08 -5.43 3.67
CA ASN A 27 -10.42 -6.59 4.51
C ASN A 27 -9.21 -7.35 5.08
N GLY A 28 -7.98 -6.88 4.85
CA GLY A 28 -6.76 -7.38 5.48
C GLY A 28 -6.18 -8.70 4.95
N ILE A 29 -6.73 -9.28 3.90
CA ILE A 29 -6.26 -10.58 3.40
C ILE A 29 -4.76 -10.57 3.08
N LEU A 30 -4.23 -9.47 2.50
CA LEU A 30 -2.81 -9.40 2.18
C LEU A 30 -1.95 -9.35 3.45
N ALA A 31 -2.33 -8.55 4.46
CA ALA A 31 -1.67 -8.53 5.75
C ALA A 31 -1.67 -9.90 6.44
N MET A 32 -2.82 -10.59 6.44
CA MET A 32 -2.94 -11.93 7.02
C MET A 32 -2.01 -12.94 6.35
N LEU A 33 -1.92 -12.91 5.02
CA LEU A 33 -1.01 -13.76 4.25
C LEU A 33 0.47 -13.46 4.50
N LEU A 34 0.79 -12.22 4.88
CA LEU A 34 2.13 -11.75 5.20
C LEU A 34 2.50 -11.92 6.68
N SER A 35 1.53 -12.11 7.57
CA SER A 35 1.72 -12.13 9.03
C SER A 35 2.80 -13.09 9.51
N LYS A 36 2.91 -14.27 8.89
CA LYS A 36 3.88 -15.32 9.27
C LYS A 36 5.34 -14.97 8.93
N HIS A 37 5.56 -13.90 8.18
CA HIS A 37 6.89 -13.51 7.71
C HIS A 37 7.45 -12.31 8.48
N PHE A 38 6.59 -11.43 9.01
CA PHE A 38 7.00 -10.17 9.63
C PHE A 38 6.81 -10.16 11.15
N TYR A 39 7.58 -9.30 11.83
CA TYR A 39 7.48 -9.12 13.27
C TYR A 39 6.11 -8.56 13.68
N LYS A 40 5.70 -7.48 13.02
CA LYS A 40 4.45 -6.76 13.30
C LYS A 40 3.95 -6.10 12.01
N ILE A 41 2.66 -6.13 11.79
CA ILE A 41 2.00 -5.40 10.70
C ILE A 41 0.93 -4.50 11.30
N ASP A 42 1.12 -3.19 11.22
CA ASP A 42 0.08 -2.21 11.47
C ASP A 42 -0.60 -1.86 10.16
N CYS A 43 -1.91 -1.85 10.15
CA CYS A 43 -2.75 -1.61 8.99
C CYS A 43 -3.64 -0.41 9.25
N VAL A 44 -3.85 0.42 8.23
CA VAL A 44 -4.75 1.57 8.30
C VAL A 44 -5.79 1.47 7.19
N ASP A 45 -7.05 1.71 7.53
CA ASP A 45 -8.13 1.82 6.55
C ASP A 45 -9.21 2.79 7.05
N SER A 46 -9.69 3.71 6.21
CA SER A 46 -10.70 4.70 6.56
C SER A 46 -12.10 4.09 6.69
N SER A 47 -12.39 3.01 5.94
CA SER A 47 -13.70 2.37 5.89
C SER A 47 -13.99 1.55 7.14
N VAL A 48 -15.05 1.93 7.88
CA VAL A 48 -15.51 1.16 9.06
C VAL A 48 -15.86 -0.28 8.67
N GLY A 49 -16.59 -0.47 7.57
CA GLY A 49 -17.01 -1.80 7.11
C GLY A 49 -15.83 -2.69 6.74
N MET A 50 -14.78 -2.12 6.11
CA MET A 50 -13.56 -2.87 5.82
C MET A 50 -12.83 -3.28 7.08
N ARG A 51 -12.74 -2.38 8.08
CA ARG A 51 -12.13 -2.73 9.37
C ARG A 51 -12.88 -3.82 10.13
N GLU A 52 -14.21 -3.84 10.05
CA GLU A 52 -15.03 -4.92 10.63
C GLU A 52 -14.76 -6.28 9.95
N GLU A 53 -14.67 -6.29 8.62
CA GLU A 53 -14.29 -7.52 7.89
C GLU A 53 -12.85 -7.94 8.18
N PHE A 54 -11.95 -6.97 8.27
CA PHE A 54 -10.55 -7.23 8.66
C PHE A 54 -10.47 -8.00 9.98
N LEU A 55 -11.21 -7.60 11.02
CA LEU A 55 -11.20 -8.27 12.31
C LEU A 55 -11.69 -9.73 12.23
N LYS A 56 -12.70 -10.00 11.42
CA LYS A 56 -13.18 -11.38 11.17
C LYS A 56 -12.09 -12.22 10.50
N ASN A 57 -11.47 -11.68 9.46
CA ASN A 57 -10.38 -12.38 8.76
C ASN A 57 -9.16 -12.58 9.67
N LYS A 58 -8.83 -11.60 10.52
CA LYS A 58 -7.74 -11.74 11.49
C LYS A 58 -7.94 -12.97 12.40
N ASP A 59 -9.14 -13.15 12.92
CA ASP A 59 -9.49 -14.28 13.77
C ASP A 59 -9.39 -15.61 13.00
N GLU A 60 -9.91 -15.66 11.77
CA GLU A 60 -9.84 -16.86 10.91
C GLU A 60 -8.40 -17.28 10.59
N PHE A 61 -7.52 -16.30 10.33
CA PHE A 61 -6.11 -16.54 10.01
C PHE A 61 -5.22 -16.71 11.24
N SER A 62 -5.74 -16.46 12.45
CA SER A 62 -4.97 -16.44 13.70
C SER A 62 -3.74 -15.52 13.60
N ALA A 63 -3.92 -14.31 13.06
CA ALA A 63 -2.86 -13.36 12.78
C ALA A 63 -2.65 -12.38 13.95
N ASP A 64 -2.11 -12.85 15.07
CA ASP A 64 -2.01 -12.09 16.33
C ASP A 64 -1.13 -10.85 16.23
N ASN A 65 -0.15 -10.83 15.32
CA ASN A 65 0.79 -9.75 15.10
C ASN A 65 0.33 -8.72 14.05
N VAL A 66 -0.94 -8.77 13.64
CA VAL A 66 -1.55 -7.82 12.68
C VAL A 66 -2.59 -6.97 13.39
N PHE A 67 -2.52 -5.65 13.21
CA PHE A 67 -3.39 -4.68 13.90
C PHE A 67 -4.02 -3.74 12.88
N ILE A 68 -5.28 -3.34 13.12
CA ILE A 68 -6.03 -2.42 12.25
C ILE A 68 -6.41 -1.16 13.01
N TYR A 69 -6.25 -0.02 12.36
CA TYR A 69 -6.54 1.31 12.87
C TYR A 69 -7.33 2.12 11.83
N ASP A 70 -7.97 3.19 12.26
CA ASP A 70 -8.46 4.23 11.36
C ASP A 70 -7.34 5.21 10.96
N GLU A 71 -7.63 6.12 10.06
CA GLU A 71 -6.65 7.06 9.50
C GLU A 71 -6.05 8.01 10.55
N SER A 72 -6.76 8.32 11.65
CA SER A 72 -6.24 9.20 12.70
C SER A 72 -5.02 8.61 13.44
N PHE A 73 -4.79 7.32 13.28
CA PHE A 73 -3.58 6.65 13.78
C PHE A 73 -2.31 7.27 13.21
N LEU A 74 -2.32 7.64 11.92
CA LEU A 74 -1.14 8.21 11.24
C LEU A 74 -0.73 9.57 11.80
N ASP A 75 -1.68 10.36 12.31
CA ASP A 75 -1.43 11.69 12.88
C ASP A 75 -0.70 11.62 14.24
N ASN A 76 -0.89 10.54 14.98
CA ASN A 76 -0.45 10.39 16.35
C ASN A 76 0.72 9.42 16.54
N ILE A 77 1.09 8.69 15.50
CA ILE A 77 2.14 7.69 15.60
C ILE A 77 3.53 8.31 15.58
N THR A 78 4.39 7.86 16.51
CA THR A 78 5.81 8.20 16.57
C THR A 78 6.72 7.04 16.17
N GLU A 79 6.15 5.84 16.04
CA GLU A 79 6.86 4.64 15.64
C GLU A 79 7.33 4.75 14.20
N LYS A 80 8.47 4.10 13.90
CA LYS A 80 9.01 4.01 12.55
C LYS A 80 8.88 2.59 12.03
N TYR A 81 8.68 2.48 10.72
CA TYR A 81 8.53 1.22 10.01
C TYR A 81 9.71 0.92 9.11
N ASP A 82 10.09 -0.34 9.04
CA ASP A 82 11.14 -0.80 8.14
C ASP A 82 10.62 -1.03 6.73
N PHE A 83 9.33 -1.29 6.62
CA PHE A 83 8.64 -1.47 5.35
C PHE A 83 7.26 -0.83 5.40
N ILE A 84 6.93 -0.04 4.39
CA ILE A 84 5.60 0.53 4.18
C ILE A 84 5.13 0.07 2.81
N TYR A 85 3.87 -0.32 2.69
CA TYR A 85 3.29 -0.59 1.39
C TYR A 85 1.83 -0.16 1.30
N SER A 86 1.40 0.05 0.07
CA SER A 86 0.00 0.29 -0.29
C SER A 86 -0.34 -0.47 -1.57
N HIS A 87 -1.53 -1.04 -1.63
CA HIS A 87 -1.98 -1.81 -2.78
C HIS A 87 -3.40 -1.43 -3.21
N ARG A 88 -3.51 -0.70 -4.32
CA ARG A 88 -4.76 -0.21 -4.92
C ARG A 88 -5.55 0.72 -3.98
N VAL A 89 -4.89 1.74 -3.47
CA VAL A 89 -5.46 2.71 -2.52
C VAL A 89 -5.17 4.15 -2.93
N PHE A 90 -3.97 4.43 -3.41
CA PHE A 90 -3.55 5.80 -3.70
C PHE A 90 -4.43 6.49 -4.74
N HIS A 91 -5.06 5.74 -5.64
CA HIS A 91 -6.04 6.30 -6.56
C HIS A 91 -7.31 6.84 -5.88
N HIS A 92 -7.55 6.56 -4.59
CA HIS A 92 -8.59 7.18 -3.77
C HIS A 92 -8.09 8.41 -2.98
N ILE A 93 -6.77 8.66 -2.92
CA ILE A 93 -6.16 9.73 -2.12
C ILE A 93 -6.09 11.01 -2.95
N ALA A 94 -6.83 12.04 -2.56
CA ALA A 94 -6.88 13.29 -3.30
C ALA A 94 -5.53 14.03 -3.32
N ASP A 95 -4.79 14.08 -2.20
CA ASP A 95 -3.48 14.72 -2.09
C ASP A 95 -2.36 13.67 -1.89
N VAL A 96 -1.95 13.07 -2.99
CA VAL A 96 -0.89 12.05 -3.05
C VAL A 96 0.44 12.56 -2.48
N GLU A 97 0.79 13.83 -2.73
CA GLU A 97 2.05 14.39 -2.24
C GLU A 97 2.07 14.55 -0.73
N SER A 98 0.98 15.00 -0.13
CA SER A 98 0.87 15.12 1.33
C SER A 98 0.96 13.75 2.00
N GLU A 99 0.30 12.74 1.45
CA GLU A 99 0.39 11.37 1.93
C GLU A 99 1.83 10.82 1.84
N LEU A 100 2.49 10.96 0.70
CA LEU A 100 3.88 10.55 0.53
C LEU A 100 4.85 11.26 1.51
N LYS A 101 4.62 12.56 1.78
CA LYS A 101 5.41 13.31 2.78
C LYS A 101 5.18 12.79 4.20
N LEU A 102 3.94 12.39 4.52
CA LEU A 102 3.61 11.77 5.81
C LEU A 102 4.31 10.42 5.96
N LEU A 103 4.17 9.52 4.99
CA LEU A 103 4.80 8.20 5.02
C LEU A 103 6.33 8.28 5.09
N LYS A 104 6.93 9.28 4.45
CA LYS A 104 8.37 9.53 4.56
C LYS A 104 8.82 9.83 5.99
N LYS A 105 7.97 10.46 6.82
CA LYS A 105 8.27 10.68 8.23
C LYS A 105 8.17 9.41 9.06
N LEU A 106 7.42 8.42 8.60
CA LEU A 106 7.17 7.16 9.32
C LEU A 106 8.14 6.03 8.96
N ILE A 107 8.96 6.19 7.94
CA ILE A 107 9.89 5.14 7.52
C ILE A 107 11.27 5.28 8.19
N THR A 108 11.94 4.15 8.45
CA THR A 108 13.33 4.14 8.95
C THR A 108 14.31 4.53 7.83
N PRO A 109 15.54 5.01 8.16
CA PRO A 109 16.53 5.42 7.14
C PRO A 109 16.91 4.34 6.12
N LYS A 110 16.70 3.07 6.46
CA LYS A 110 16.92 1.93 5.57
C LYS A 110 15.61 1.26 5.14
N GLY A 111 14.49 1.88 5.47
CA GLY A 111 13.17 1.36 5.17
C GLY A 111 12.86 1.41 3.67
N LYS A 112 11.93 0.56 3.24
CA LYS A 112 11.44 0.51 1.86
C LYS A 112 9.97 0.85 1.80
N PHE A 113 9.58 1.56 0.76
CA PHE A 113 8.18 1.86 0.46
C PHE A 113 7.80 1.24 -0.89
N TYR A 114 6.69 0.50 -0.94
CA TYR A 114 6.13 -0.03 -2.18
C TYR A 114 4.73 0.53 -2.40
N LEU A 115 4.60 1.31 -3.46
CA LEU A 115 3.32 1.76 -3.98
C LEU A 115 2.94 0.85 -5.16
N MET A 116 1.82 0.15 -5.01
CA MET A 116 1.26 -0.71 -6.04
C MET A 116 -0.15 -0.22 -6.36
N ASP A 117 -0.35 0.29 -7.58
CA ASP A 117 -1.65 0.81 -7.98
C ASP A 117 -1.89 0.68 -9.47
N PHE A 118 -3.05 1.10 -9.93
CA PHE A 118 -3.41 1.07 -11.34
C PHE A 118 -2.54 2.04 -12.15
N CYS A 119 -2.04 1.57 -13.30
CA CYS A 119 -1.66 2.47 -14.37
C CYS A 119 -2.88 3.26 -14.84
N THR A 120 -2.68 4.31 -15.62
CA THR A 120 -3.80 5.10 -16.16
C THR A 120 -4.85 4.20 -16.82
N ILE A 121 -6.07 4.32 -16.36
CA ILE A 121 -7.25 3.57 -16.82
C ILE A 121 -8.34 4.52 -17.27
N PRO A 122 -9.25 4.12 -18.16
CA PRO A 122 -10.37 4.96 -18.56
C PRO A 122 -11.36 5.16 -17.40
N ALA A 123 -12.03 6.31 -17.37
CA ALA A 123 -12.98 6.68 -16.30
C ALA A 123 -14.12 5.66 -16.15
N GLU A 124 -14.49 4.98 -17.22
CA GLU A 124 -15.51 3.93 -17.24
C GLU A 124 -15.17 2.74 -16.34
N PHE A 125 -13.90 2.59 -15.94
CA PHE A 125 -13.49 1.55 -15.00
C PHE A 125 -14.20 1.70 -13.64
N HIS A 126 -14.50 2.94 -13.25
CA HIS A 126 -15.18 3.29 -12.00
C HIS A 126 -16.68 3.52 -12.15
N LYS A 127 -17.30 3.14 -13.28
CA LYS A 127 -18.75 3.39 -13.57
C LYS A 127 -19.71 2.86 -12.50
N ASP A 128 -19.31 1.81 -11.77
CA ASP A 128 -20.11 1.22 -10.68
C ASP A 128 -20.06 2.04 -9.38
N PHE A 129 -19.22 3.08 -9.33
CA PHE A 129 -19.01 3.96 -8.20
C PHE A 129 -19.27 5.41 -8.64
N PRO A 130 -20.54 5.86 -8.70
CA PRO A 130 -20.89 7.18 -9.25
C PRO A 130 -20.30 8.35 -8.45
N ASP A 131 -19.98 8.14 -7.19
CA ASP A 131 -19.37 9.15 -6.30
C ASP A 131 -17.84 9.03 -6.24
N PHE A 132 -17.23 8.29 -7.18
CA PHE A 132 -15.77 8.18 -7.23
C PHE A 132 -15.17 9.51 -7.68
N ASP A 133 -14.40 10.14 -6.81
CA ASP A 133 -13.70 11.42 -7.01
C ASP A 133 -12.17 11.30 -7.00
N GLY A 134 -11.66 10.08 -7.06
CA GLY A 134 -10.25 9.77 -7.03
C GLY A 134 -9.57 9.87 -8.42
N HIS A 135 -8.36 9.34 -8.49
CA HIS A 135 -7.55 9.30 -9.72
C HIS A 135 -7.90 8.09 -10.59
N ASN A 136 -7.95 8.27 -11.90
CA ASN A 136 -8.07 7.16 -12.85
C ASN A 136 -6.72 6.46 -13.07
N GLY A 137 -6.10 5.99 -11.98
CA GLY A 137 -4.75 5.45 -12.01
C GLY A 137 -3.68 6.52 -12.22
N PHE A 138 -2.45 6.08 -12.46
CA PHE A 138 -1.28 6.96 -12.56
C PHE A 138 -0.40 6.57 -13.73
N SER A 139 0.11 7.56 -14.45
CA SER A 139 1.20 7.35 -15.42
C SER A 139 2.54 7.19 -14.67
N GLU A 140 3.53 6.61 -15.35
CA GLU A 140 4.89 6.51 -14.81
C GLU A 140 5.50 7.89 -14.56
N GLU A 141 5.23 8.87 -15.44
CA GLU A 141 5.69 10.25 -15.28
C GLU A 141 5.14 10.91 -14.00
N GLU A 142 3.86 10.72 -13.71
CA GLU A 142 3.25 11.24 -12.48
C GLU A 142 3.88 10.62 -11.24
N ILE A 143 4.07 9.30 -11.21
CA ILE A 143 4.71 8.61 -10.09
C ILE A 143 6.15 9.10 -9.90
N ARG A 144 6.91 9.26 -10.97
CA ARG A 144 8.26 9.82 -10.90
C ARG A 144 8.28 11.25 -10.38
N ALA A 145 7.31 12.07 -10.77
CA ALA A 145 7.17 13.44 -10.29
C ALA A 145 6.80 13.47 -8.81
N TYR A 146 5.82 12.69 -8.35
CA TYR A 146 5.43 12.59 -6.94
C TYR A 146 6.59 12.16 -6.04
N PHE A 147 7.33 11.12 -6.42
CA PHE A 147 8.49 10.67 -5.65
C PHE A 147 9.56 11.76 -5.56
N LYS A 148 9.88 12.42 -6.67
CA LYS A 148 10.85 13.52 -6.73
C LYS A 148 10.41 14.70 -5.86
N ASN A 149 9.16 15.16 -5.99
CA ASN A 149 8.63 16.33 -5.29
C ASN A 149 8.55 16.13 -3.78
N THR A 150 8.35 14.88 -3.35
CA THR A 150 8.25 14.52 -1.93
C THR A 150 9.59 14.06 -1.35
N GLY A 151 10.62 13.99 -2.19
CA GLY A 151 11.98 13.62 -1.81
C GLY A 151 12.18 12.13 -1.54
N TRP A 152 11.31 11.27 -2.09
CA TRP A 152 11.56 9.85 -2.18
C TRP A 152 12.51 9.57 -3.35
N LYS A 153 13.45 8.66 -3.16
CA LYS A 153 14.26 8.11 -4.24
C LYS A 153 13.52 6.91 -4.85
N LEU A 154 13.01 7.08 -6.05
CA LEU A 154 12.44 5.97 -6.81
C LEU A 154 13.55 5.02 -7.25
N THR A 155 13.55 3.79 -6.75
CA THR A 155 14.57 2.78 -7.03
C THR A 155 14.14 1.77 -8.09
N ASN A 156 12.83 1.56 -8.24
CA ASN A 156 12.26 0.69 -9.27
C ASN A 156 10.85 1.16 -9.67
N TYR A 157 10.49 0.96 -10.93
CA TYR A 157 9.14 1.05 -11.45
C TYR A 157 8.93 -0.06 -12.47
N GLU A 158 7.88 -0.85 -12.31
CA GLU A 158 7.57 -1.95 -13.22
C GLU A 158 6.09 -2.34 -13.16
N ILE A 159 5.61 -2.94 -14.23
CA ILE A 159 4.28 -3.55 -14.28
C ILE A 159 4.36 -4.94 -13.64
N ILE A 160 3.55 -5.15 -12.61
CA ILE A 160 3.55 -6.39 -11.84
C ILE A 160 2.33 -7.28 -12.10
N ARG A 161 1.33 -6.76 -12.77
CA ARG A 161 0.12 -7.51 -13.09
C ARG A 161 -0.62 -6.89 -14.28
N HIS A 162 -1.10 -7.75 -15.15
CA HIS A 162 -2.11 -7.44 -16.16
C HIS A 162 -3.45 -8.03 -15.72
N GLY A 163 -4.52 -7.29 -15.89
CA GLY A 163 -5.86 -7.73 -15.52
C GLY A 163 -6.92 -7.24 -16.50
N LYS A 164 -8.13 -7.73 -16.31
CA LYS A 164 -9.30 -7.31 -17.09
C LYS A 164 -10.51 -7.22 -16.17
N LYS A 165 -11.24 -6.09 -16.25
CA LYS A 165 -12.56 -5.91 -15.63
C LYS A 165 -13.55 -5.69 -16.76
N GLU A 166 -14.48 -6.64 -16.96
CA GLU A 166 -15.36 -6.66 -18.13
C GLU A 166 -14.54 -6.60 -19.44
N ASP A 167 -14.68 -5.55 -20.24
CA ASP A 167 -13.94 -5.34 -21.49
C ASP A 167 -12.75 -4.38 -21.34
N ILE A 168 -12.51 -3.84 -20.14
CA ILE A 168 -11.41 -2.91 -19.88
C ILE A 168 -10.20 -3.67 -19.36
N GLU A 169 -9.11 -3.66 -20.12
CA GLU A 169 -7.81 -4.14 -19.65
C GLU A 169 -7.17 -3.10 -18.75
N TYR A 170 -6.43 -3.55 -17.73
CA TYR A 170 -5.70 -2.68 -16.81
C TYR A 170 -4.39 -3.31 -16.37
N ASP A 171 -3.44 -2.45 -16.06
CA ASP A 171 -2.17 -2.82 -15.49
C ASP A 171 -2.04 -2.32 -14.07
N ILE A 172 -1.33 -3.07 -13.23
CA ILE A 172 -0.89 -2.63 -11.90
C ILE A 172 0.62 -2.48 -11.93
N PHE A 173 1.09 -1.29 -11.56
CA PHE A 173 2.50 -1.03 -11.36
C PHE A 173 2.95 -1.27 -9.92
N LEU A 174 4.25 -1.45 -9.74
CA LEU A 174 4.95 -1.31 -8.48
C LEU A 174 6.01 -0.23 -8.62
N ALA A 175 5.93 0.77 -7.75
CA ALA A 175 6.96 1.78 -7.56
C ALA A 175 7.64 1.56 -6.21
N ALA A 176 8.94 1.30 -6.21
CA ALA A 176 9.74 1.11 -4.99
C ALA A 176 10.48 2.40 -4.63
N GLY A 177 10.41 2.80 -3.36
CA GLY A 177 11.01 4.01 -2.83
C GLY A 177 11.88 3.80 -1.62
N GLU A 178 12.91 4.64 -1.49
CA GLU A 178 13.82 4.78 -0.35
C GLU A 178 13.97 6.25 0.02
N ILE A 179 14.45 6.57 1.24
CA ILE A 179 14.75 7.93 1.67
C ILE A 179 16.24 8.23 1.67
#